data_70e3817a1e1bf66f1e05acf58da9ecf9
#
_entry.id   70e3817a1e1bf66f1e05acf58da9ecf9
#
_cell.length_a   1.000
_cell.length_b   1.000
_cell.length_c   1.000
_cell.angle_alpha   90.00
_cell.angle_beta   90.00
_cell.angle_gamma   90.00
#
_symmetry.space_group_name_H-M   'P 1'
#
loop_
_entity.id
_entity.type
_entity.pdbx_description
1 polymer ?
#
loop_
_entity_poly.entity_id
_entity_poly.type
_entity_poly.pdbx_seq_one_letter_code
_entity_poly.pdbx_strand_id
1 'polypeptide(L)'
;MSSSAAPLAKRAPLEKRLKSCYKHATFTQYWIPKQGDKDMTNDGDDITLNGPKSKTLKNKHGKTIAKVDKHTYEKFQMEGTGLLKNGKMVNLDSDKNTFLEVNRKKTPYGLGSDDHIGLEPWVSVASNDLDVGETVYVKELDGVKLPDGKVHNGCVRVDDEGWSFDDCQLDFFVLQFEAYKKLEKIIPEHVTVKQKKCKVLSYVTNEVKAWAELD
;
A
#
# COMPACT_ATOMS: atom_id res chain seq x y z
N MET A 1 -62.56 -3.20 16.23
CA MET A 1 -61.57 -4.22 15.85
C MET A 1 -60.34 -3.49 15.36
N SER A 2 -59.33 -3.36 16.23
CA SER A 2 -58.11 -2.59 15.92
C SER A 2 -57.01 -3.56 15.53
N SER A 3 -56.60 -3.51 14.24
CA SER A 3 -55.53 -4.36 13.69
C SER A 3 -54.20 -3.67 14.00
N SER A 4 -53.45 -4.24 14.92
CA SER A 4 -52.09 -3.82 15.21
C SER A 4 -51.12 -4.46 14.19
N ALA A 5 -50.60 -3.65 13.28
CA ALA A 5 -49.51 -4.07 12.37
C ALA A 5 -48.20 -4.13 13.14
N ALA A 6 -47.57 -5.29 13.20
CA ALA A 6 -46.26 -5.48 13.78
C ALA A 6 -45.19 -4.73 12.96
N PRO A 7 -44.19 -4.09 13.58
CA PRO A 7 -43.14 -3.38 12.85
C PRO A 7 -42.28 -4.36 12.09
N LEU A 8 -42.08 -4.09 10.78
CA LEU A 8 -41.12 -4.80 9.91
C LEU A 8 -39.71 -4.67 10.52
N ALA A 9 -39.19 -5.77 11.03
CA ALA A 9 -37.81 -5.86 11.45
C ALA A 9 -36.90 -5.53 10.24
N LYS A 10 -36.12 -4.45 10.36
CA LYS A 10 -35.06 -4.15 9.39
C LYS A 10 -34.10 -5.35 9.34
N ARG A 11 -34.13 -6.09 8.22
CA ARG A 11 -33.10 -7.12 7.97
C ARG A 11 -31.75 -6.43 8.02
N ALA A 12 -30.86 -6.92 8.89
CA ALA A 12 -29.46 -6.55 8.85
C ALA A 12 -28.90 -6.82 7.44
N PRO A 13 -28.03 -5.95 6.90
CA PRO A 13 -27.40 -6.22 5.61
C PRO A 13 -26.74 -7.61 5.68
N LEU A 14 -26.94 -8.42 4.63
CA LEU A 14 -26.20 -9.67 4.48
C LEU A 14 -24.71 -9.29 4.44
N GLU A 15 -23.96 -9.60 5.51
CA GLU A 15 -22.53 -9.49 5.50
C GLU A 15 -22.00 -10.36 4.35
N LYS A 16 -21.35 -9.73 3.37
CA LYS A 16 -20.74 -10.40 2.23
C LYS A 16 -19.68 -11.34 2.80
N ARG A 17 -19.93 -12.65 2.76
CA ARG A 17 -18.95 -13.63 3.26
C ARG A 17 -17.72 -13.61 2.39
N LEU A 18 -16.53 -13.63 3.00
CA LEU A 18 -15.28 -13.84 2.28
C LEU A 18 -15.32 -15.12 1.45
N LYS A 19 -14.73 -15.08 0.25
CA LYS A 19 -14.53 -16.28 -0.59
C LYS A 19 -13.74 -17.33 0.20
N SER A 20 -13.98 -18.60 -0.08
CA SER A 20 -13.31 -19.71 0.65
C SER A 20 -11.80 -19.73 0.49
N CYS A 21 -11.27 -19.19 -0.63
CA CYS A 21 -9.83 -19.10 -0.90
C CYS A 21 -9.11 -18.16 0.09
N TYR A 22 -9.79 -17.26 0.80
CA TYR A 22 -9.20 -16.46 1.86
C TYR A 22 -8.71 -17.25 3.09
N LYS A 23 -9.01 -18.53 3.17
CA LYS A 23 -8.38 -19.44 4.15
C LYS A 23 -6.91 -19.72 3.83
N HIS A 24 -6.50 -19.47 2.60
CA HIS A 24 -5.14 -19.65 2.07
C HIS A 24 -4.87 -18.58 1.01
N ALA A 25 -5.01 -17.31 1.40
CA ALA A 25 -4.88 -16.17 0.50
C ALA A 25 -3.40 -15.94 0.12
N THR A 26 -3.15 -15.58 -1.12
CA THR A 26 -1.83 -15.12 -1.55
C THR A 26 -1.54 -13.76 -0.87
N PHE A 27 -0.35 -13.64 -0.29
CA PHE A 27 0.05 -12.46 0.46
C PHE A 27 1.40 -11.96 -0.02
N THR A 28 1.38 -10.85 -0.74
CA THR A 28 2.57 -10.17 -1.25
C THR A 28 2.78 -8.86 -0.50
N GLN A 29 3.87 -8.17 -0.79
CA GLN A 29 4.22 -6.92 -0.13
C GLN A 29 4.71 -5.92 -1.16
N TYR A 30 4.33 -4.65 -1.02
CA TYR A 30 4.80 -3.57 -1.87
C TYR A 30 5.27 -2.37 -1.05
N TRP A 31 6.10 -1.54 -1.65
CA TRP A 31 6.74 -0.39 -1.01
C TRP A 31 6.86 0.78 -1.97
N ILE A 32 7.27 1.92 -1.43
CA ILE A 32 7.60 3.11 -2.23
C ILE A 32 9.10 3.17 -2.41
N PRO A 33 9.61 3.10 -3.65
CA PRO A 33 11.02 3.32 -3.92
C PRO A 33 11.39 4.78 -3.59
N LYS A 34 12.49 4.96 -2.85
CA LYS A 34 13.01 6.28 -2.49
C LYS A 34 14.34 6.54 -3.18
N GLN A 35 14.44 7.67 -3.86
CA GLN A 35 15.69 8.10 -4.49
C GLN A 35 16.84 8.13 -3.49
N GLY A 36 17.90 7.39 -3.78
CA GLY A 36 19.09 7.26 -2.94
C GLY A 36 19.14 6.03 -2.07
N ASP A 37 18.02 5.34 -1.87
CA ASP A 37 17.94 4.12 -1.09
C ASP A 37 18.35 2.88 -1.90
N LYS A 38 18.58 1.78 -1.20
CA LYS A 38 18.66 0.45 -1.79
C LYS A 38 17.28 -0.01 -2.25
N ASP A 39 17.26 -0.79 -3.31
CA ASP A 39 16.06 -1.39 -3.87
C ASP A 39 16.46 -2.66 -4.65
N MET A 40 15.56 -3.26 -5.41
CA MET A 40 15.84 -4.39 -6.29
C MET A 40 15.22 -4.19 -7.67
N THR A 41 15.83 -4.82 -8.68
CA THR A 41 15.27 -4.95 -10.02
C THR A 41 14.10 -5.93 -10.03
N ASN A 42 13.38 -6.03 -11.15
CA ASN A 42 12.35 -7.06 -11.35
C ASN A 42 12.91 -8.48 -11.29
N ASP A 43 14.18 -8.65 -11.60
CA ASP A 43 14.86 -9.95 -11.57
C ASP A 43 15.42 -10.28 -10.18
N GLY A 44 15.21 -9.38 -9.20
CA GLY A 44 15.63 -9.56 -7.81
C GLY A 44 17.07 -9.13 -7.51
N ASP A 45 17.76 -8.48 -8.44
CA ASP A 45 19.11 -7.98 -8.23
C ASP A 45 19.11 -6.73 -7.35
N ASP A 46 19.98 -6.68 -6.35
CA ASP A 46 20.16 -5.51 -5.51
C ASP A 46 20.68 -4.32 -6.31
N ILE A 47 20.01 -3.17 -6.17
CA ILE A 47 20.41 -1.90 -6.78
C ILE A 47 20.38 -0.77 -5.75
N THR A 48 21.00 0.36 -6.10
CA THR A 48 20.83 1.62 -5.37
C THR A 48 20.22 2.65 -6.32
N LEU A 49 19.18 3.31 -5.87
CA LEU A 49 18.46 4.33 -6.65
C LEU A 49 19.24 5.65 -6.65
N ASN A 50 20.47 5.59 -7.17
CA ASN A 50 21.40 6.70 -7.23
C ASN A 50 22.30 6.56 -8.47
N GLY A 51 22.65 7.71 -9.06
CA GLY A 51 23.51 7.76 -10.26
C GLY A 51 23.44 9.09 -10.97
N PRO A 52 24.04 9.17 -12.18
CA PRO A 52 23.96 10.38 -13.01
C PRO A 52 22.52 10.72 -13.37
N LYS A 53 22.12 11.99 -13.19
CA LYS A 53 20.76 12.49 -13.46
C LYS A 53 20.47 12.54 -14.97
N SER A 54 20.24 11.39 -15.59
CA SER A 54 20.04 11.21 -17.02
C SER A 54 18.58 11.19 -17.48
N LYS A 55 17.63 11.08 -16.53
CA LYS A 55 16.19 11.00 -16.82
C LYS A 55 15.44 12.17 -16.19
N THR A 56 14.35 12.57 -16.83
CA THR A 56 13.51 13.69 -16.39
C THR A 56 12.09 13.18 -16.10
N LEU A 57 11.64 13.34 -14.86
CA LEU A 57 10.23 13.16 -14.49
C LEU A 57 9.45 14.38 -14.95
N LYS A 58 8.45 14.20 -15.79
CA LYS A 58 7.61 15.27 -16.36
C LYS A 58 6.14 15.00 -16.07
N ASN A 59 5.38 16.08 -15.88
CA ASN A 59 3.93 15.96 -15.83
C ASN A 59 3.33 15.89 -17.25
N LYS A 60 2.02 15.64 -17.35
CA LYS A 60 1.28 15.54 -18.61
C LYS A 60 1.34 16.81 -19.49
N HIS A 61 1.72 17.95 -18.93
CA HIS A 61 1.93 19.22 -19.66
C HIS A 61 3.39 19.44 -20.07
N GLY A 62 4.26 18.42 -19.89
CA GLY A 62 5.68 18.49 -20.22
C GLY A 62 6.55 19.26 -19.22
N LYS A 63 5.96 19.77 -18.12
CA LYS A 63 6.71 20.47 -17.07
C LYS A 63 7.57 19.48 -16.28
N THR A 64 8.84 19.81 -16.11
CA THR A 64 9.79 19.03 -15.32
C THR A 64 9.42 19.09 -13.83
N ILE A 65 9.30 17.92 -13.21
CA ILE A 65 9.14 17.75 -11.76
C ILE A 65 10.52 17.59 -11.12
N ALA A 66 11.34 16.67 -11.64
CA ALA A 66 12.69 16.40 -11.15
C ALA A 66 13.56 15.74 -12.24
N LYS A 67 14.88 15.75 -12.01
CA LYS A 67 15.84 14.92 -12.76
C LYS A 67 16.39 13.85 -11.83
N VAL A 68 16.40 12.60 -12.32
CA VAL A 68 16.83 11.41 -11.58
C VAL A 68 17.78 10.55 -12.43
N ASP A 69 18.42 9.60 -11.83
CA ASP A 69 19.16 8.57 -12.56
C ASP A 69 18.21 7.55 -13.22
N LYS A 70 18.78 6.69 -14.07
CA LYS A 70 18.02 5.70 -14.86
C LYS A 70 17.27 4.71 -13.96
N HIS A 71 17.94 4.14 -12.97
CA HIS A 71 17.34 3.12 -12.10
C HIS A 71 16.18 3.69 -11.27
N THR A 72 16.35 4.89 -10.72
CA THR A 72 15.27 5.61 -10.02
C THR A 72 14.06 5.83 -10.93
N TYR A 73 14.30 6.27 -12.19
CA TYR A 73 13.22 6.51 -13.14
C TYR A 73 12.46 5.22 -13.47
N GLU A 74 13.18 4.15 -13.80
CA GLU A 74 12.60 2.84 -14.14
C GLU A 74 11.83 2.24 -12.95
N LYS A 75 12.38 2.37 -11.74
CA LYS A 75 11.72 1.86 -10.53
C LYS A 75 10.44 2.65 -10.21
N PHE A 76 10.44 3.97 -10.36
CA PHE A 76 9.23 4.80 -10.18
C PHE A 76 8.15 4.47 -11.21
N GLN A 77 8.53 4.14 -12.47
CA GLN A 77 7.58 3.66 -13.47
C GLN A 77 6.99 2.30 -13.11
N MET A 78 7.80 1.42 -12.56
CA MET A 78 7.43 0.05 -12.21
C MET A 78 6.46 0.01 -11.04
N GLU A 79 6.79 0.71 -9.96
CA GLU A 79 5.98 0.75 -8.73
C GLU A 79 4.83 1.76 -8.82
N GLY A 80 4.81 2.59 -9.87
CA GLY A 80 3.78 3.62 -10.05
C GLY A 80 3.93 4.82 -9.13
N THR A 81 4.74 4.75 -8.10
CA THR A 81 4.97 5.80 -7.11
C THR A 81 6.46 5.91 -6.81
N GLY A 82 6.92 7.09 -6.40
CA GLY A 82 8.30 7.29 -6.00
C GLY A 82 8.49 8.48 -5.08
N LEU A 83 9.41 8.35 -4.13
CA LEU A 83 9.78 9.41 -3.18
C LEU A 83 11.14 10.00 -3.56
N LEU A 84 11.18 11.30 -3.82
CA LEU A 84 12.40 12.04 -4.09
C LEU A 84 13.11 12.44 -2.78
N LYS A 85 14.42 12.63 -2.82
CA LYS A 85 15.24 13.08 -1.67
C LYS A 85 14.79 14.42 -1.06
N ASN A 86 14.08 15.25 -1.83
CA ASN A 86 13.58 16.53 -1.37
C ASN A 86 12.17 16.47 -0.76
N GLY A 87 11.67 15.28 -0.50
CA GLY A 87 10.35 15.03 0.09
C GLY A 87 9.19 15.11 -0.90
N LYS A 88 9.40 15.45 -2.17
CA LYS A 88 8.36 15.34 -3.18
C LYS A 88 8.09 13.87 -3.49
N MET A 89 6.82 13.52 -3.57
CA MET A 89 6.38 12.22 -4.01
C MET A 89 5.68 12.37 -5.36
N VAL A 90 5.94 11.43 -6.24
CA VAL A 90 5.34 11.37 -7.57
C VAL A 90 4.57 10.07 -7.74
N ASN A 91 3.52 10.12 -8.53
CA ASN A 91 2.76 8.95 -8.95
C ASN A 91 2.62 8.96 -10.47
N LEU A 92 2.53 7.78 -11.10
CA LEU A 92 2.18 7.72 -12.52
C LEU A 92 0.82 8.40 -12.74
N ASP A 93 0.73 9.15 -13.83
CA ASP A 93 -0.51 9.77 -14.30
C ASP A 93 -1.16 8.83 -15.34
N SER A 94 -1.69 9.34 -16.41
CA SER A 94 -2.44 8.62 -17.44
C SER A 94 -1.62 7.70 -18.34
N ASP A 95 -0.30 7.80 -18.30
CA ASP A 95 0.62 6.96 -19.08
C ASP A 95 1.92 6.63 -18.31
N LYS A 96 2.71 5.69 -18.84
CA LYS A 96 3.94 5.22 -18.20
C LYS A 96 5.09 6.24 -18.14
N ASN A 97 4.97 7.40 -18.79
CA ASN A 97 6.03 8.38 -18.92
C ASN A 97 5.71 9.72 -18.28
N THR A 98 4.48 9.89 -17.82
CA THR A 98 4.03 11.10 -17.14
C THR A 98 3.72 10.83 -15.68
N PHE A 99 4.04 11.82 -14.87
CA PHE A 99 3.90 11.76 -13.41
C PHE A 99 3.07 12.93 -12.90
N LEU A 100 2.36 12.73 -11.84
CA LEU A 100 1.77 13.79 -11.04
C LEU A 100 2.54 13.93 -9.72
N GLU A 101 2.56 15.12 -9.16
CA GLU A 101 3.10 15.37 -7.83
C GLU A 101 2.00 15.13 -6.79
N VAL A 102 2.24 14.23 -5.85
CA VAL A 102 1.28 13.84 -4.81
C VAL A 102 1.13 14.95 -3.78
N ASN A 103 -0.10 15.28 -3.42
CA ASN A 103 -0.38 16.21 -2.34
C ASN A 103 -0.18 15.53 -0.97
N ARG A 104 1.04 15.56 -0.46
CA ARG A 104 1.44 14.89 0.78
C ARG A 104 0.79 15.41 2.06
N LYS A 105 0.12 16.57 2.02
CA LYS A 105 -0.71 17.04 3.14
C LYS A 105 -1.99 16.21 3.29
N LYS A 106 -2.50 15.68 2.18
CA LYS A 106 -3.69 14.81 2.16
C LYS A 106 -3.32 13.33 2.26
N THR A 107 -2.32 12.91 1.48
CA THR A 107 -1.88 11.52 1.36
C THR A 107 -0.36 11.42 1.61
N PRO A 108 0.06 11.50 2.87
CA PRO A 108 1.49 11.65 3.21
C PRO A 108 2.36 10.46 2.77
N TYR A 109 1.78 9.26 2.68
CA TYR A 109 2.50 8.03 2.31
C TYR A 109 2.12 7.48 0.94
N GLY A 110 1.48 8.27 0.09
CA GLY A 110 1.10 7.89 -1.26
C GLY A 110 -0.39 7.73 -1.46
N LEU A 111 -0.76 7.49 -2.73
CA LEU A 111 -2.14 7.33 -3.17
C LEU A 111 -2.52 5.84 -3.16
N GLY A 112 -3.73 5.56 -2.72
CA GLY A 112 -4.40 4.27 -2.91
C GLY A 112 -5.15 4.21 -4.25
N SER A 113 -6.27 3.50 -4.28
CA SER A 113 -7.07 3.27 -5.50
C SER A 113 -7.62 4.55 -6.15
N ASP A 114 -7.67 5.65 -5.42
CA ASP A 114 -7.99 6.97 -5.95
C ASP A 114 -7.19 8.08 -5.23
N ASP A 115 -7.25 9.31 -5.75
CA ASP A 115 -6.51 10.47 -5.24
C ASP A 115 -7.05 11.04 -3.91
N HIS A 116 -8.10 10.46 -3.37
CA HIS A 116 -8.67 10.82 -2.06
C HIS A 116 -8.31 9.81 -0.96
N ILE A 117 -7.87 8.61 -1.35
CA ILE A 117 -7.47 7.54 -0.42
C ILE A 117 -5.96 7.56 -0.24
N GLY A 118 -5.52 7.80 0.98
CA GLY A 118 -4.10 7.76 1.34
C GLY A 118 -3.70 6.38 1.86
N LEU A 119 -2.55 5.89 1.38
CA LEU A 119 -1.94 4.70 1.95
C LEU A 119 -1.45 4.96 3.37
N GLU A 120 -1.59 3.97 4.23
CA GLU A 120 -1.10 3.99 5.61
C GLU A 120 -0.12 2.81 5.82
N PRO A 121 1.13 3.07 6.25
CA PRO A 121 2.13 2.02 6.43
C PRO A 121 1.65 0.93 7.39
N TRP A 122 1.82 -0.32 6.97
CA TRP A 122 1.43 -1.54 7.70
C TRP A 122 -0.06 -1.63 8.07
N VAL A 123 -0.91 -0.84 7.41
CA VAL A 123 -2.37 -0.89 7.51
C VAL A 123 -3.00 -1.19 6.17
N SER A 124 -2.57 -0.46 5.13
CA SER A 124 -3.16 -0.57 3.80
C SER A 124 -2.80 -1.88 3.10
N VAL A 125 -3.78 -2.47 2.44
CA VAL A 125 -3.59 -3.56 1.50
C VAL A 125 -4.27 -3.23 0.17
N ALA A 126 -3.70 -3.73 -0.93
CA ALA A 126 -4.36 -3.76 -2.23
C ALA A 126 -5.11 -5.08 -2.39
N SER A 127 -6.31 -5.03 -2.97
CA SER A 127 -7.14 -6.20 -3.29
C SER A 127 -8.09 -5.87 -4.43
N ASN A 128 -8.38 -6.87 -5.29
CA ASN A 128 -9.33 -6.69 -6.41
C ASN A 128 -10.72 -7.29 -6.15
N ASP A 129 -10.90 -8.01 -5.07
CA ASP A 129 -12.16 -8.70 -4.75
C ASP A 129 -12.75 -8.36 -3.37
N LEU A 130 -12.11 -7.45 -2.64
CA LEU A 130 -12.64 -6.82 -1.45
C LEU A 130 -12.97 -5.35 -1.73
N ASP A 131 -13.96 -4.82 -1.06
CA ASP A 131 -14.38 -3.43 -1.27
C ASP A 131 -13.38 -2.46 -0.59
N VAL A 132 -13.05 -1.35 -1.26
CA VAL A 132 -12.22 -0.29 -0.70
C VAL A 132 -12.84 0.25 0.60
N GLY A 133 -12.02 0.40 1.63
CA GLY A 133 -12.44 0.74 2.98
C GLY A 133 -12.81 -0.47 3.85
N GLU A 134 -12.92 -1.67 3.28
CA GLU A 134 -13.18 -2.89 4.04
C GLU A 134 -11.99 -3.22 4.95
N THR A 135 -12.31 -3.63 6.18
CA THR A 135 -11.31 -4.04 7.18
C THR A 135 -11.38 -5.54 7.36
N VAL A 136 -10.23 -6.21 7.26
CA VAL A 136 -10.10 -7.65 7.47
C VAL A 136 -8.98 -7.97 8.46
N TYR A 137 -9.06 -9.15 9.05
CA TYR A 137 -8.05 -9.65 9.97
C TYR A 137 -7.20 -10.73 9.30
N VAL A 138 -5.90 -10.50 9.27
CA VAL A 138 -4.89 -11.44 8.76
C VAL A 138 -4.22 -12.10 9.96
N LYS A 139 -4.45 -13.40 10.13
CA LYS A 139 -4.00 -14.15 11.32
C LYS A 139 -2.49 -14.11 11.49
N GLU A 140 -1.75 -14.27 10.43
CA GLU A 140 -0.28 -14.37 10.41
C GLU A 140 0.43 -13.03 10.64
N LEU A 141 -0.30 -11.90 10.55
CA LEU A 141 0.20 -10.59 10.94
C LEU A 141 0.06 -10.30 12.44
N ASP A 142 -0.87 -10.97 13.13
CA ASP A 142 -1.10 -10.73 14.56
C ASP A 142 0.09 -11.18 15.39
N GLY A 143 0.69 -10.26 16.14
CA GLY A 143 1.89 -10.48 16.93
C GLY A 143 3.21 -10.27 16.17
N VAL A 144 3.17 -9.93 14.87
CA VAL A 144 4.39 -9.64 14.11
C VAL A 144 5.02 -8.35 14.62
N LYS A 145 6.31 -8.40 14.95
CA LYS A 145 7.10 -7.23 15.30
C LYS A 145 7.53 -6.52 14.03
N LEU A 146 7.02 -5.30 13.84
CA LEU A 146 7.35 -4.44 12.72
C LEU A 146 8.77 -3.85 12.83
N PRO A 147 9.36 -3.40 11.71
CA PRO A 147 10.71 -2.83 11.71
C PRO A 147 10.90 -1.63 12.64
N ASP A 148 9.84 -0.87 12.90
CA ASP A 148 9.80 0.27 13.83
C ASP A 148 9.63 -0.12 15.31
N GLY A 149 9.55 -1.43 15.60
CA GLY A 149 9.44 -1.99 16.95
C GLY A 149 8.01 -2.14 17.46
N LYS A 150 7.00 -1.62 16.77
CA LYS A 150 5.60 -1.85 17.13
C LYS A 150 5.17 -3.28 16.78
N VAL A 151 4.13 -3.78 17.43
CA VAL A 151 3.58 -5.11 17.20
C VAL A 151 2.26 -4.98 16.44
N HIS A 152 2.15 -5.68 15.31
CA HIS A 152 0.95 -5.67 14.47
C HIS A 152 -0.17 -6.46 15.15
N ASN A 153 -1.41 -5.98 15.04
CA ASN A 153 -2.59 -6.63 15.64
C ASN A 153 -3.41 -7.47 14.64
N GLY A 154 -2.88 -7.71 13.44
CA GLY A 154 -3.54 -8.48 12.38
C GLY A 154 -4.60 -7.73 11.58
N CYS A 155 -4.97 -6.51 11.96
CA CYS A 155 -6.03 -5.75 11.29
C CYS A 155 -5.47 -4.87 10.16
N VAL A 156 -5.98 -5.08 8.93
CA VAL A 156 -5.62 -4.30 7.74
C VAL A 156 -6.87 -3.72 7.07
N ARG A 157 -6.69 -2.71 6.23
CA ARG A 157 -7.76 -2.05 5.50
C ARG A 157 -7.44 -2.05 4.00
N VAL A 158 -8.44 -2.35 3.19
CA VAL A 158 -8.32 -2.25 1.73
C VAL A 158 -8.35 -0.77 1.32
N ASP A 159 -7.22 -0.27 0.86
CA ASP A 159 -7.06 1.12 0.42
C ASP A 159 -6.61 1.21 -1.04
N ASP A 160 -6.26 0.08 -1.65
CA ASP A 160 -5.69 0.05 -2.99
C ASP A 160 -6.18 -1.15 -3.80
N GLU A 161 -5.89 -1.13 -5.10
CA GLU A 161 -6.20 -2.18 -6.07
C GLU A 161 -4.91 -2.62 -6.78
N GLY A 162 -4.84 -3.88 -7.16
CA GLY A 162 -3.69 -4.43 -7.89
C GLY A 162 -3.92 -4.51 -9.39
N TRP A 163 -2.86 -4.38 -10.19
CA TRP A 163 -2.93 -4.37 -11.66
C TRP A 163 -3.20 -5.75 -12.27
N SER A 164 -2.85 -6.83 -11.58
CA SER A 164 -2.91 -8.20 -12.13
C SER A 164 -3.06 -9.24 -11.03
N PHE A 165 -3.92 -8.96 -10.04
CA PHE A 165 -4.15 -9.90 -8.95
C PHE A 165 -5.14 -10.99 -9.34
N ASP A 166 -4.85 -12.19 -8.89
CA ASP A 166 -5.80 -13.28 -8.83
C ASP A 166 -6.79 -13.08 -7.67
N ASP A 167 -7.85 -13.91 -7.65
CA ASP A 167 -8.79 -13.96 -6.53
C ASP A 167 -8.05 -14.26 -5.20
N CYS A 168 -8.54 -13.68 -4.11
CA CYS A 168 -7.99 -13.87 -2.77
C CYS A 168 -6.50 -13.54 -2.65
N GLN A 169 -6.06 -12.49 -3.29
CA GLN A 169 -4.74 -11.91 -3.11
C GLN A 169 -4.84 -10.61 -2.31
N LEU A 170 -3.93 -10.43 -1.38
CA LEU A 170 -3.68 -9.18 -0.69
C LEU A 170 -2.22 -8.77 -0.91
N ASP A 171 -2.00 -7.51 -1.26
CA ASP A 171 -0.66 -6.93 -1.33
C ASP A 171 -0.50 -5.89 -0.22
N PHE A 172 0.42 -6.15 0.70
CA PHE A 172 0.56 -5.42 1.96
C PHE A 172 1.54 -4.28 1.84
N PHE A 173 1.09 -3.07 2.15
CA PHE A 173 1.90 -1.86 2.07
C PHE A 173 2.90 -1.78 3.24
N VAL A 174 4.16 -2.02 2.95
CA VAL A 174 5.24 -2.04 3.95
C VAL A 174 6.12 -0.79 3.92
N LEU A 175 5.73 0.23 3.20
CA LEU A 175 6.32 1.57 3.08
C LEU A 175 7.67 1.60 2.35
N GLN A 176 8.66 0.78 2.74
CA GLN A 176 10.05 0.88 2.26
C GLN A 176 10.67 -0.49 2.01
N PHE A 177 11.60 -0.56 1.08
CA PHE A 177 12.28 -1.80 0.69
C PHE A 177 12.96 -2.53 1.86
N GLU A 178 13.63 -1.80 2.75
CA GLU A 178 14.26 -2.40 3.93
C GLU A 178 13.24 -3.07 4.89
N ALA A 179 12.02 -2.55 4.95
CA ALA A 179 10.94 -3.19 5.68
C ALA A 179 10.50 -4.49 5.00
N TYR A 180 10.32 -4.46 3.67
CA TYR A 180 10.06 -5.66 2.87
C TYR A 180 11.09 -6.75 3.14
N LYS A 181 12.40 -6.45 3.02
CA LYS A 181 13.52 -7.40 3.25
C LYS A 181 13.50 -8.05 4.63
N LYS A 182 12.95 -7.38 5.64
CA LYS A 182 12.79 -7.92 6.99
C LYS A 182 11.54 -8.77 7.11
N LEU A 183 10.41 -8.29 6.58
CA LEU A 183 9.11 -8.91 6.75
C LEU A 183 8.89 -10.12 5.85
N GLU A 184 9.50 -10.18 4.65
CA GLU A 184 9.47 -11.36 3.77
C GLU A 184 9.98 -12.65 4.42
N LYS A 185 10.86 -12.52 5.43
CA LYS A 185 11.41 -13.65 6.20
C LYS A 185 10.51 -14.11 7.33
N ILE A 186 9.50 -13.34 7.67
CA ILE A 186 8.65 -13.54 8.86
C ILE A 186 7.21 -13.85 8.43
N ILE A 187 6.70 -13.14 7.43
CA ILE A 187 5.33 -13.27 6.95
C ILE A 187 5.32 -14.30 5.81
N PRO A 188 4.50 -15.35 5.91
CA PRO A 188 4.43 -16.36 4.85
C PRO A 188 3.73 -15.82 3.60
N GLU A 189 4.01 -16.44 2.44
CA GLU A 189 3.37 -16.13 1.15
C GLU A 189 1.85 -16.42 1.12
N HIS A 190 1.38 -17.27 2.03
CA HIS A 190 -0.02 -17.59 2.16
C HIS A 190 -0.49 -17.37 3.59
N VAL A 191 -1.62 -16.68 3.70
CA VAL A 191 -2.17 -16.26 4.99
C VAL A 191 -3.65 -16.64 5.13
N THR A 192 -4.12 -16.64 6.37
CA THR A 192 -5.53 -16.83 6.71
C THR A 192 -6.19 -15.49 6.96
N VAL A 193 -7.09 -15.09 6.06
CA VAL A 193 -7.88 -13.87 6.19
C VAL A 193 -9.24 -14.18 6.78
N LYS A 194 -9.68 -13.40 7.75
CA LYS A 194 -10.98 -13.54 8.42
C LYS A 194 -11.75 -12.24 8.38
N GLN A 195 -13.04 -12.33 8.12
CA GLN A 195 -13.98 -11.23 8.33
C GLN A 195 -14.27 -11.12 9.84
N LYS A 196 -13.46 -10.34 10.52
CA LYS A 196 -13.55 -10.10 11.95
C LYS A 196 -13.52 -8.61 12.18
N LYS A 197 -14.50 -8.09 12.93
CA LYS A 197 -14.42 -6.70 13.39
C LYS A 197 -13.13 -6.52 14.17
N CYS A 198 -12.24 -5.72 13.64
CA CYS A 198 -10.98 -5.36 14.27
C CYS A 198 -10.70 -3.87 14.04
N LYS A 199 -9.89 -3.28 14.90
CA LYS A 199 -9.52 -1.89 14.80
C LYS A 199 -8.12 -1.79 14.20
N VAL A 200 -7.99 -1.09 13.09
CA VAL A 200 -6.67 -0.71 12.56
C VAL A 200 -5.98 0.22 13.57
N LEU A 201 -4.68 -0.01 13.74
CA LEU A 201 -3.83 0.81 14.61
C LEU A 201 -2.88 1.63 13.74
N SER A 202 -2.47 2.79 14.21
CA SER A 202 -1.39 3.53 13.54
C SER A 202 -0.04 2.98 13.99
N TYR A 203 0.80 2.66 13.00
CA TYR A 203 2.16 2.19 13.20
C TYR A 203 3.21 3.24 12.83
N VAL A 204 2.77 4.46 12.52
CA VAL A 204 3.63 5.57 12.19
C VAL A 204 4.41 6.03 13.42
N THR A 205 5.75 6.05 13.30
CA THR A 205 6.69 6.55 14.29
C THR A 205 7.43 7.78 13.76
N ASN A 206 8.25 8.41 14.59
CA ASN A 206 9.11 9.51 14.14
C ASN A 206 10.13 9.03 13.10
N GLU A 207 10.63 7.79 13.21
CA GLU A 207 11.54 7.18 12.24
C GLU A 207 10.85 7.00 10.89
N VAL A 208 9.59 6.56 10.89
CA VAL A 208 8.77 6.44 9.68
C VAL A 208 8.59 7.81 9.00
N LYS A 209 8.27 8.84 9.78
CA LYS A 209 8.13 10.20 9.26
C LYS A 209 9.44 10.74 8.70
N ALA A 210 10.55 10.54 9.41
CA ALA A 210 11.87 10.99 8.99
C ALA A 210 12.29 10.31 7.67
N TRP A 211 12.09 8.99 7.55
CA TRP A 211 12.36 8.30 6.29
C TRP A 211 11.49 8.84 5.16
N ALA A 212 10.22 9.08 5.43
CA ALA A 212 9.26 9.59 4.46
C ALA A 212 9.44 11.09 4.16
N GLU A 213 10.46 11.77 4.70
CA GLU A 213 10.68 13.22 4.54
C GLU A 213 9.42 14.02 4.94
N LEU A 214 8.83 13.67 6.07
CA LEU A 214 7.71 14.39 6.70
C LEU A 214 8.19 15.10 7.97
N ASP A 215 7.78 16.34 8.14
CA ASP A 215 8.04 17.15 9.34
C ASP A 215 7.24 16.66 10.56
#